data_c1742ea6ce85e8f749b4589a78f16e1d
#
_entry.id   c1742ea6ce85e8f749b4589a78f16e1d
#
_cell.length_a   1.000
_cell.length_b   1.000
_cell.length_c   1.000
_cell.angle_alpha   90.00
_cell.angle_beta   90.00
_cell.angle_gamma   90.00
#
_symmetry.space_group_name_H-M   'P 1'
#
loop_
_entity.id
_entity.type
_entity.pdbx_description
1 polymer ?
#
loop_
_entity_poly.entity_id
_entity_poly.type
_entity_poly.pdbx_seq_one_letter_code
_entity_poly.pdbx_strand_id
1 'polypeptide(L)'
;MADTKVAMIVGGGSGMGAAAARKLAADGFAVAVLSSSGKGEALGKELGGIGFTGSNQSNEDLKRFVDLTMEKWGRVDALVNGAGHGPRAPLLEITDEQWHTGFDTYFMNVARATRLVAPIMVAQKKGAIVNISTAWVDEPTALFPTSAVARAGLAAYTKLFANQYAADNVRMNNVLPGWIDSLPALDERRDSVPMQRYGTSEEIAATIAFLASDGAAYITGQNLRVDGGLMRSV
;
A
#
# COMPACT_ATOMS: atom_id res chain seq x y z
N MET A 1 11.46 -25.70 9.74
CA MET A 1 11.79 -24.47 8.99
C MET A 1 11.25 -23.32 9.83
N ALA A 2 12.17 -22.68 10.57
CA ALA A 2 11.79 -21.65 11.54
C ALA A 2 11.27 -20.41 10.82
N ASP A 3 10.09 -19.96 11.26
CA ASP A 3 9.63 -18.56 11.37
C ASP A 3 9.93 -17.55 10.24
N THR A 4 10.00 -17.97 8.98
CA THR A 4 10.07 -16.99 7.88
C THR A 4 8.79 -16.16 7.87
N LYS A 5 8.89 -14.87 8.13
CA LYS A 5 7.77 -13.93 8.03
C LYS A 5 7.27 -13.87 6.59
N VAL A 6 5.98 -13.68 6.40
CA VAL A 6 5.32 -13.64 5.09
C VAL A 6 4.73 -12.26 4.82
N ALA A 7 5.07 -11.69 3.67
CA ALA A 7 4.51 -10.43 3.21
C ALA A 7 3.66 -10.63 1.95
N MET A 8 2.43 -10.14 1.98
CA MET A 8 1.54 -10.05 0.83
C MET A 8 1.58 -8.63 0.25
N ILE A 9 1.79 -8.50 -1.05
CA ILE A 9 1.86 -7.22 -1.75
C ILE A 9 0.78 -7.17 -2.83
N VAL A 10 -0.21 -6.35 -2.60
CA VAL A 10 -1.29 -6.05 -3.53
C VAL A 10 -0.89 -4.85 -4.38
N GLY A 11 -1.00 -4.96 -5.71
CA GLY A 11 -0.50 -3.94 -6.64
C GLY A 11 1.03 -3.93 -6.77
N GLY A 12 1.67 -5.11 -6.60
CA GLY A 12 3.12 -5.25 -6.54
C GLY A 12 3.83 -5.43 -7.89
N GLY A 13 3.16 -5.22 -9.03
CA GLY A 13 3.75 -5.51 -10.35
C GLY A 13 4.74 -4.45 -10.87
N SER A 14 4.78 -3.25 -10.32
CA SER A 14 5.65 -2.15 -10.76
C SER A 14 5.79 -1.06 -9.68
N GLY A 15 6.67 -0.08 -9.92
CA GLY A 15 6.89 1.09 -9.08
C GLY A 15 7.07 0.75 -7.59
N MET A 16 6.48 1.54 -6.73
CA MET A 16 6.61 1.43 -5.27
C MET A 16 6.21 0.05 -4.71
N GLY A 17 5.18 -0.59 -5.30
CA GLY A 17 4.75 -1.93 -4.88
C GLY A 17 5.79 -3.00 -5.20
N ALA A 18 6.39 -2.96 -6.39
CA ALA A 18 7.46 -3.88 -6.77
C ALA A 18 8.73 -3.64 -5.94
N ALA A 19 9.10 -2.38 -5.71
CA ALA A 19 10.21 -2.03 -4.82
C ALA A 19 9.99 -2.54 -3.39
N ALA A 20 8.76 -2.42 -2.85
CA ALA A 20 8.39 -2.96 -1.55
C ALA A 20 8.53 -4.49 -1.50
N ALA A 21 8.10 -5.21 -2.56
CA ALA A 21 8.25 -6.65 -2.63
C ALA A 21 9.74 -7.07 -2.60
N ARG A 22 10.59 -6.39 -3.38
CA ARG A 22 12.04 -6.64 -3.40
C ARG A 22 12.68 -6.35 -2.05
N LYS A 23 12.35 -5.22 -1.44
CA LYS A 23 12.91 -4.82 -0.15
C LYS A 23 12.52 -5.80 0.96
N LEU A 24 11.24 -6.18 1.04
CA LEU A 24 10.78 -7.16 2.03
C LEU A 24 11.43 -8.54 1.82
N ALA A 25 11.58 -8.99 0.57
CA ALA A 25 12.31 -10.22 0.28
C ALA A 25 13.79 -10.14 0.73
N ALA A 26 14.47 -9.03 0.46
CA ALA A 26 15.85 -8.79 0.92
C ALA A 26 15.96 -8.75 2.45
N ASP A 27 14.90 -8.32 3.15
CA ASP A 27 14.82 -8.32 4.61
C ASP A 27 14.39 -9.69 5.20
N GLY A 28 14.32 -10.74 4.36
CA GLY A 28 14.06 -12.13 4.77
C GLY A 28 12.59 -12.53 4.83
N PHE A 29 11.67 -11.73 4.30
CA PHE A 29 10.28 -12.17 4.15
C PHE A 29 10.13 -13.12 2.95
N ALA A 30 9.32 -14.16 3.10
CA ALA A 30 8.70 -14.82 1.97
C ALA A 30 7.63 -13.88 1.39
N VAL A 31 7.58 -13.71 0.08
CA VAL A 31 6.70 -12.72 -0.54
C VAL A 31 5.65 -13.34 -1.45
N ALA A 32 4.43 -12.86 -1.35
CA ALA A 32 3.35 -13.09 -2.30
C ALA A 32 3.02 -11.76 -3.01
N VAL A 33 2.97 -11.75 -4.35
CA VAL A 33 2.80 -10.54 -5.15
C VAL A 33 1.60 -10.66 -6.06
N LEU A 34 0.61 -9.77 -5.91
CA LEU A 34 -0.56 -9.68 -6.79
C LEU A 34 -0.47 -8.43 -7.66
N SER A 35 -0.74 -8.59 -8.94
CA SER A 35 -1.01 -7.47 -9.86
C SER A 35 -1.96 -7.90 -10.98
N SER A 36 -2.65 -6.94 -11.59
CA SER A 36 -3.55 -7.18 -12.73
C SER A 36 -2.81 -7.50 -14.04
N SER A 37 -1.50 -7.35 -14.05
CA SER A 37 -0.63 -7.73 -15.16
C SER A 37 0.29 -8.89 -14.77
N GLY A 38 0.79 -9.68 -15.71
CA GLY A 38 1.74 -10.77 -15.44
C GLY A 38 3.05 -10.34 -14.76
N LYS A 39 3.30 -9.04 -14.58
CA LYS A 39 4.51 -8.53 -13.91
C LYS A 39 4.60 -8.96 -12.44
N GLY A 40 3.46 -9.00 -11.70
CA GLY A 40 3.45 -9.48 -10.32
C GLY A 40 3.77 -10.97 -10.23
N GLU A 41 3.27 -11.76 -11.18
CA GLU A 41 3.58 -13.18 -11.27
C GLU A 41 5.07 -13.43 -11.55
N ALA A 42 5.64 -12.71 -12.52
CA ALA A 42 7.06 -12.78 -12.83
C ALA A 42 7.93 -12.38 -11.62
N LEU A 43 7.57 -11.27 -10.94
CA LEU A 43 8.29 -10.79 -9.77
C LEU A 43 8.21 -11.77 -8.59
N GLY A 44 7.04 -12.30 -8.28
CA GLY A 44 6.87 -13.30 -7.22
C GLY A 44 7.75 -14.53 -7.47
N LYS A 45 7.81 -15.01 -8.71
CA LYS A 45 8.67 -16.12 -9.13
C LYS A 45 10.16 -15.77 -9.02
N GLU A 46 10.56 -14.58 -9.48
CA GLU A 46 11.94 -14.08 -9.38
C GLU A 46 12.43 -14.05 -7.91
N LEU A 47 11.57 -13.66 -6.99
CA LEU A 47 11.87 -13.58 -5.57
C LEU A 47 11.71 -14.92 -4.81
N GLY A 48 11.47 -16.03 -5.51
CA GLY A 48 11.27 -17.35 -4.89
C GLY A 48 9.96 -17.49 -4.11
N GLY A 49 9.04 -16.57 -4.30
CA GLY A 49 7.77 -16.48 -3.59
C GLY A 49 6.57 -17.01 -4.36
N ILE A 50 5.44 -16.31 -4.23
CA ILE A 50 4.22 -16.49 -5.03
C ILE A 50 4.00 -15.25 -5.88
N GLY A 51 3.71 -15.43 -7.16
CA GLY A 51 3.14 -14.40 -8.02
C GLY A 51 1.73 -14.78 -8.43
N PHE A 52 0.83 -13.81 -8.47
CA PHE A 52 -0.56 -14.02 -8.85
C PHE A 52 -1.05 -12.89 -9.77
N THR A 53 -1.60 -13.26 -10.91
CA THR A 53 -2.25 -12.33 -11.83
C THR A 53 -3.73 -12.24 -11.48
N GLY A 54 -4.17 -11.07 -11.00
CA GLY A 54 -5.54 -10.83 -10.57
C GLY A 54 -5.77 -9.35 -10.21
N SER A 55 -7.04 -9.01 -9.99
CA SER A 55 -7.45 -7.64 -9.67
C SER A 55 -7.63 -7.42 -8.17
N ASN A 56 -7.09 -6.32 -7.65
CA ASN A 56 -7.35 -5.88 -6.28
C ASN A 56 -8.78 -5.31 -6.09
N GLN A 57 -9.55 -5.21 -7.15
CA GLN A 57 -10.97 -4.85 -7.13
C GLN A 57 -11.89 -6.08 -7.12
N SER A 58 -11.35 -7.27 -7.36
CA SER A 58 -12.07 -8.55 -7.32
C SER A 58 -11.93 -9.21 -5.95
N ASN A 59 -13.06 -9.43 -5.26
CA ASN A 59 -13.08 -10.19 -4.01
C ASN A 59 -12.63 -11.64 -4.22
N GLU A 60 -12.95 -12.23 -5.37
CA GLU A 60 -12.57 -13.60 -5.72
C GLU A 60 -11.06 -13.74 -5.91
N ASP A 61 -10.44 -12.82 -6.68
CA ASP A 61 -8.99 -12.83 -6.90
C ASP A 61 -8.24 -12.59 -5.60
N LEU A 62 -8.69 -11.63 -4.77
CA LEU A 62 -8.09 -11.37 -3.47
C LEU A 62 -8.20 -12.58 -2.54
N LYS A 63 -9.38 -13.23 -2.50
CA LYS A 63 -9.56 -14.46 -1.71
C LYS A 63 -8.62 -15.56 -2.19
N ARG A 64 -8.57 -15.80 -3.50
CA ARG A 64 -7.67 -16.80 -4.08
C ARG A 64 -6.21 -16.53 -3.76
N PHE A 65 -5.81 -15.27 -3.82
CA PHE A 65 -4.45 -14.85 -3.48
C PHE A 65 -4.10 -15.10 -2.00
N VAL A 66 -5.04 -14.82 -1.09
CA VAL A 66 -4.89 -15.15 0.35
C VAL A 66 -4.83 -16.67 0.55
N ASP A 67 -5.74 -17.44 -0.08
CA ASP A 67 -5.77 -18.89 0.04
C ASP A 67 -4.44 -19.54 -0.39
N LEU A 68 -3.87 -19.12 -1.53
CA LEU A 68 -2.57 -19.58 -2.02
C LEU A 68 -1.43 -19.25 -1.05
N THR A 69 -1.49 -18.07 -0.43
CA THR A 69 -0.49 -17.63 0.55
C THR A 69 -0.57 -18.49 1.81
N MET A 70 -1.78 -18.73 2.30
CA MET A 70 -2.02 -19.56 3.47
C MET A 70 -1.71 -21.04 3.23
N GLU A 71 -2.03 -21.58 2.06
CA GLU A 71 -1.68 -22.95 1.66
C GLU A 71 -0.16 -23.17 1.69
N LYS A 72 0.62 -22.19 1.19
CA LYS A 72 2.08 -22.31 1.11
C LYS A 72 2.79 -22.09 2.44
N TRP A 73 2.35 -21.14 3.24
CA TRP A 73 3.10 -20.70 4.44
C TRP A 73 2.32 -20.70 5.75
N GLY A 74 0.99 -20.80 5.71
CA GLY A 74 0.13 -20.86 6.89
C GLY A 74 0.06 -19.57 7.71
N ARG A 75 0.61 -18.45 7.20
CA ARG A 75 0.70 -17.18 7.94
C ARG A 75 0.77 -15.97 7.01
N VAL A 76 0.42 -14.80 7.54
CA VAL A 76 0.66 -13.49 6.93
C VAL A 76 1.12 -12.52 8.01
N ASP A 77 2.32 -11.96 7.88
CA ASP A 77 2.91 -11.03 8.86
C ASP A 77 2.83 -9.58 8.42
N ALA A 78 2.87 -9.35 7.10
CA ALA A 78 2.72 -8.03 6.53
C ALA A 78 1.76 -8.04 5.33
N LEU A 79 0.94 -7.00 5.21
CA LEU A 79 0.13 -6.71 4.03
C LEU A 79 0.49 -5.31 3.53
N VAL A 80 0.94 -5.22 2.29
CA VAL A 80 1.20 -3.94 1.61
C VAL A 80 0.13 -3.73 0.55
N ASN A 81 -0.64 -2.65 0.67
CA ASN A 81 -1.69 -2.29 -0.27
C ASN A 81 -1.21 -1.15 -1.17
N GLY A 82 -1.01 -1.45 -2.45
CA GLY A 82 -0.83 -0.47 -3.53
C GLY A 82 -2.07 -0.32 -4.38
N ALA A 83 -2.18 0.79 -5.08
CA ALA A 83 -3.26 1.10 -5.98
C ALA A 83 -2.74 1.60 -7.33
N GLY A 84 -3.53 1.38 -8.38
CA GLY A 84 -3.35 2.03 -9.68
C GLY A 84 -3.75 3.50 -9.65
N HIS A 85 -4.03 4.05 -10.83
CA HIS A 85 -4.52 5.41 -10.99
C HIS A 85 -6.03 5.40 -11.25
N GLY A 86 -6.77 6.19 -10.48
CA GLY A 86 -8.20 6.42 -10.68
C GLY A 86 -8.47 7.61 -11.62
N PRO A 87 -9.76 7.87 -11.89
CA PRO A 87 -10.20 8.94 -12.77
C PRO A 87 -9.76 10.32 -12.30
N ARG A 88 -9.57 11.21 -13.28
CA ARG A 88 -9.29 12.64 -13.07
C ARG A 88 -10.12 13.47 -14.02
N ALA A 89 -10.76 14.50 -13.49
CA ALA A 89 -11.46 15.53 -14.24
C ALA A 89 -11.56 16.80 -13.36
N PRO A 90 -11.97 17.96 -13.90
CA PRO A 90 -12.35 19.10 -13.08
C PRO A 90 -13.40 18.69 -12.04
N LEU A 91 -13.33 19.21 -10.84
CA LEU A 91 -14.05 18.71 -9.67
C LEU A 91 -15.57 18.52 -9.90
N LEU A 92 -16.20 19.49 -10.54
CA LEU A 92 -17.66 19.47 -10.82
C LEU A 92 -18.05 18.67 -12.08
N GLU A 93 -17.07 18.18 -12.84
CA GLU A 93 -17.28 17.36 -14.04
C GLU A 93 -17.06 15.87 -13.77
N ILE A 94 -16.62 15.51 -12.54
CA ILE A 94 -16.45 14.11 -12.14
C ILE A 94 -17.82 13.48 -11.99
N THR A 95 -18.12 12.46 -12.80
CA THR A 95 -19.39 11.73 -12.75
C THR A 95 -19.44 10.81 -11.52
N ASP A 96 -20.66 10.36 -11.17
CA ASP A 96 -20.88 9.40 -10.08
C ASP A 96 -20.09 8.11 -10.31
N GLU A 97 -20.03 7.60 -11.56
CA GLU A 97 -19.28 6.41 -11.93
C GLU A 97 -17.77 6.62 -11.72
N GLN A 98 -17.27 7.81 -12.02
CA GLN A 98 -15.86 8.15 -11.79
C GLN A 98 -15.56 8.26 -10.29
N TRP A 99 -16.48 8.80 -9.49
CA TRP A 99 -16.37 8.80 -8.04
C TRP A 99 -16.35 7.37 -7.48
N HIS A 100 -17.28 6.50 -7.90
CA HIS A 100 -17.32 5.10 -7.50
C HIS A 100 -16.02 4.38 -7.89
N THR A 101 -15.53 4.58 -9.11
CA THR A 101 -14.25 4.03 -9.56
C THR A 101 -13.07 4.53 -8.72
N GLY A 102 -13.07 5.81 -8.35
CA GLY A 102 -12.06 6.39 -7.47
C GLY A 102 -12.05 5.75 -6.08
N PHE A 103 -13.23 5.62 -5.47
CA PHE A 103 -13.37 4.91 -4.19
C PHE A 103 -12.98 3.44 -4.28
N ASP A 104 -13.36 2.77 -5.35
CA ASP A 104 -12.98 1.37 -5.57
C ASP A 104 -11.47 1.19 -5.68
N THR A 105 -10.82 2.10 -6.43
CA THR A 105 -9.37 2.07 -6.66
C THR A 105 -8.56 2.40 -5.41
N TYR A 106 -8.98 3.39 -4.61
CA TYR A 106 -8.11 3.96 -3.57
C TYR A 106 -8.50 3.61 -2.14
N PHE A 107 -9.74 3.18 -1.91
CA PHE A 107 -10.24 2.82 -0.59
C PHE A 107 -10.68 1.35 -0.51
N MET A 108 -11.57 0.92 -1.41
CA MET A 108 -12.15 -0.43 -1.33
C MET A 108 -11.11 -1.54 -1.60
N ASN A 109 -10.09 -1.28 -2.41
CA ASN A 109 -8.97 -2.20 -2.60
C ASN A 109 -8.29 -2.55 -1.26
N VAL A 110 -8.07 -1.56 -0.40
CA VAL A 110 -7.50 -1.74 0.95
C VAL A 110 -8.50 -2.45 1.87
N ALA A 111 -9.75 -1.98 1.91
CA ALA A 111 -10.78 -2.54 2.79
C ALA A 111 -11.05 -4.03 2.48
N ARG A 112 -11.08 -4.42 1.20
CA ARG A 112 -11.27 -5.83 0.78
C ARG A 112 -10.11 -6.72 1.22
N ALA A 113 -8.86 -6.32 0.92
CA ALA A 113 -7.68 -7.09 1.29
C ALA A 113 -7.54 -7.18 2.83
N THR A 114 -7.77 -6.09 3.53
CA THR A 114 -7.73 -6.04 5.00
C THR A 114 -8.75 -6.99 5.63
N ARG A 115 -9.98 -7.02 5.12
CA ARG A 115 -11.04 -7.89 5.64
C ARG A 115 -10.70 -9.38 5.55
N LEU A 116 -9.90 -9.78 4.55
CA LEU A 116 -9.45 -11.16 4.38
C LEU A 116 -8.23 -11.48 5.25
N VAL A 117 -7.31 -10.54 5.41
CA VAL A 117 -6.01 -10.77 6.06
C VAL A 117 -6.03 -10.45 7.55
N ALA A 118 -6.78 -9.45 8.00
CA ALA A 118 -6.79 -9.04 9.41
C ALA A 118 -7.21 -10.16 10.38
N PRO A 119 -8.22 -11.02 10.09
CA PRO A 119 -8.55 -12.15 10.96
C PRO A 119 -7.38 -13.13 11.16
N ILE A 120 -6.57 -13.35 10.12
CA ILE A 120 -5.37 -14.20 10.19
C ILE A 120 -4.36 -13.58 11.14
N MET A 121 -4.07 -12.27 10.98
CA MET A 121 -3.14 -11.54 11.84
C MET A 121 -3.61 -11.48 13.29
N VAL A 122 -4.91 -11.29 13.52
CA VAL A 122 -5.51 -11.30 14.87
C VAL A 122 -5.34 -12.66 15.55
N ALA A 123 -5.59 -13.76 14.82
CA ALA A 123 -5.35 -15.10 15.33
C ALA A 123 -3.85 -15.37 15.64
N GLN A 124 -2.94 -14.78 14.87
CA GLN A 124 -1.50 -14.83 15.10
C GLN A 124 -1.03 -13.95 16.26
N LYS A 125 -1.87 -13.00 16.74
CA LYS A 125 -1.49 -11.93 17.69
C LYS A 125 -0.31 -11.10 17.20
N LYS A 126 -0.17 -10.96 15.90
CA LYS A 126 0.88 -10.19 15.25
C LYS A 126 0.53 -9.91 13.78
N GLY A 127 0.70 -8.65 13.35
CA GLY A 127 0.55 -8.27 11.96
C GLY A 127 0.83 -6.79 11.70
N ALA A 128 1.22 -6.47 10.48
CA ALA A 128 1.42 -5.09 10.04
C ALA A 128 0.79 -4.86 8.67
N ILE A 129 -0.10 -3.90 8.57
CA ILE A 129 -0.71 -3.46 7.31
C ILE A 129 -0.14 -2.10 6.96
N VAL A 130 0.39 -1.95 5.75
CA VAL A 130 0.96 -0.69 5.26
C VAL A 130 0.28 -0.33 3.94
N ASN A 131 -0.37 0.82 3.91
CA ASN A 131 -1.07 1.30 2.72
C ASN A 131 -0.25 2.37 2.02
N ILE A 132 -0.03 2.23 0.72
CA ILE A 132 0.58 3.26 -0.12
C ILE A 132 -0.50 4.28 -0.47
N SER A 133 -0.47 5.41 0.23
CA SER A 133 -1.43 6.50 0.10
C SER A 133 -0.85 7.65 -0.77
N THR A 134 -0.97 8.90 -0.35
CA THR A 134 -0.44 10.08 -1.04
C THR A 134 -0.27 11.24 -0.06
N ALA A 135 0.72 12.09 -0.27
CA ALA A 135 0.93 13.31 0.52
C ALA A 135 -0.27 14.29 0.41
N TRP A 136 -1.00 14.25 -0.69
CA TRP A 136 -2.19 15.10 -0.92
C TRP A 136 -3.44 14.70 -0.12
N VAL A 137 -3.32 13.84 0.87
CA VAL A 137 -4.36 13.61 1.89
C VAL A 137 -4.46 14.82 2.83
N ASP A 138 -3.32 15.36 3.24
CA ASP A 138 -3.25 16.46 4.20
C ASP A 138 -3.48 17.84 3.53
N GLU A 139 -2.99 17.99 2.30
CA GLU A 139 -3.16 19.21 1.47
C GLU A 139 -3.76 18.83 0.10
N PRO A 140 -5.10 18.70 0.01
CA PRO A 140 -5.75 18.26 -1.23
C PRO A 140 -5.50 19.21 -2.40
N THR A 141 -5.30 18.64 -3.59
CA THR A 141 -5.11 19.38 -4.82
C THR A 141 -6.13 18.99 -5.89
N ALA A 142 -6.53 19.95 -6.72
CA ALA A 142 -7.41 19.71 -7.86
C ALA A 142 -6.81 18.77 -8.93
N LEU A 143 -5.51 18.45 -8.86
CA LEU A 143 -4.86 17.50 -9.77
C LEU A 143 -5.31 16.05 -9.54
N PHE A 144 -5.77 15.71 -8.32
CA PHE A 144 -6.08 14.35 -7.92
C PHE A 144 -7.37 14.24 -7.09
N PRO A 145 -8.51 14.74 -7.55
CA PRO A 145 -9.70 14.92 -6.71
C PRO A 145 -10.23 13.59 -6.16
N THR A 146 -10.43 12.57 -6.98
CA THR A 146 -10.94 11.26 -6.52
C THR A 146 -9.96 10.57 -5.57
N SER A 147 -8.66 10.71 -5.83
CA SER A 147 -7.61 10.16 -4.97
C SER A 147 -7.57 10.86 -3.61
N ALA A 148 -7.60 12.19 -3.57
CA ALA A 148 -7.56 12.96 -2.33
C ALA A 148 -8.73 12.60 -1.42
N VAL A 149 -9.96 12.60 -1.94
CA VAL A 149 -11.17 12.30 -1.17
C VAL A 149 -11.18 10.85 -0.67
N ALA A 150 -10.93 9.88 -1.55
CA ALA A 150 -10.97 8.47 -1.15
C ALA A 150 -9.86 8.11 -0.15
N ARG A 151 -8.67 8.72 -0.27
CA ARG A 151 -7.54 8.47 0.63
C ARG A 151 -7.63 9.25 1.95
N ALA A 152 -8.36 10.37 2.00
CA ALA A 152 -8.76 10.97 3.28
C ALA A 152 -9.67 10.01 4.06
N GLY A 153 -10.61 9.36 3.39
CA GLY A 153 -11.39 8.26 3.97
C GLY A 153 -10.51 7.08 4.44
N LEU A 154 -9.47 6.73 3.68
CA LEU A 154 -8.51 5.70 4.07
C LEU A 154 -7.71 6.10 5.32
N ALA A 155 -7.34 7.37 5.47
CA ALA A 155 -6.68 7.86 6.68
C ALA A 155 -7.57 7.66 7.94
N ALA A 156 -8.86 8.00 7.84
CA ALA A 156 -9.83 7.73 8.90
C ALA A 156 -10.00 6.23 9.16
N TYR A 157 -10.11 5.40 8.12
CA TYR A 157 -10.21 3.95 8.22
C TYR A 157 -8.99 3.34 8.93
N THR A 158 -7.79 3.81 8.60
CA THR A 158 -6.54 3.38 9.25
C THR A 158 -6.55 3.64 10.75
N LYS A 159 -7.07 4.80 11.17
CA LYS A 159 -7.20 5.13 12.59
C LYS A 159 -8.25 4.28 13.29
N LEU A 160 -9.41 4.06 12.66
CA LEU A 160 -10.46 3.18 13.20
C LEU A 160 -9.94 1.75 13.36
N PHE A 161 -9.20 1.24 12.35
CA PHE A 161 -8.58 -0.08 12.41
C PHE A 161 -7.60 -0.18 13.58
N ALA A 162 -6.71 0.79 13.73
CA ALA A 162 -5.74 0.81 14.82
C ALA A 162 -6.43 0.80 16.19
N ASN A 163 -7.47 1.61 16.37
CA ASN A 163 -8.21 1.66 17.63
C ASN A 163 -8.85 0.30 17.99
N GLN A 164 -9.26 -0.47 16.99
CA GLN A 164 -9.96 -1.74 17.20
C GLN A 164 -9.01 -2.92 17.38
N TYR A 165 -7.89 -2.96 16.67
CA TYR A 165 -7.03 -4.15 16.57
C TYR A 165 -5.63 -4.00 17.19
N ALA A 166 -5.28 -2.83 17.71
CA ALA A 166 -3.97 -2.65 18.35
C ALA A 166 -3.75 -3.56 19.56
N ALA A 167 -4.80 -3.87 20.33
CA ALA A 167 -4.73 -4.80 21.46
C ALA A 167 -4.40 -6.24 21.04
N ASP A 168 -4.67 -6.59 19.78
CA ASP A 168 -4.28 -7.87 19.18
C ASP A 168 -2.89 -7.83 18.55
N ASN A 169 -2.14 -6.73 18.74
CA ASN A 169 -0.83 -6.51 18.14
C ASN A 169 -0.87 -6.49 16.61
N VAL A 170 -2.00 -6.05 16.01
CA VAL A 170 -2.15 -5.84 14.58
C VAL A 170 -2.16 -4.34 14.30
N ARG A 171 -1.17 -3.89 13.53
CA ARG A 171 -0.93 -2.47 13.24
C ARG A 171 -1.37 -2.12 11.83
N MET A 172 -1.84 -0.89 11.62
CA MET A 172 -2.09 -0.35 10.28
C MET A 172 -1.56 1.07 10.21
N ASN A 173 -0.80 1.38 9.15
CA ASN A 173 -0.27 2.71 8.88
C ASN A 173 -0.34 3.03 7.38
N ASN A 174 -0.37 4.31 7.06
CA ASN A 174 -0.28 4.81 5.69
C ASN A 174 1.10 5.44 5.46
N VAL A 175 1.72 5.12 4.33
CA VAL A 175 2.84 5.88 3.77
C VAL A 175 2.28 6.87 2.77
N LEU A 176 2.67 8.14 2.87
CA LEU A 176 2.19 9.24 2.06
C LEU A 176 3.32 9.77 1.15
N PRO A 177 3.53 9.16 -0.04
CA PRO A 177 4.54 9.63 -0.99
C PRO A 177 4.21 11.00 -1.57
N GLY A 178 5.25 11.82 -1.80
CA GLY A 178 5.19 12.99 -2.67
C GLY A 178 5.38 12.63 -4.14
N TRP A 179 6.22 13.41 -4.86
CA TRP A 179 6.61 13.10 -6.24
C TRP A 179 7.68 12.00 -6.25
N ILE A 180 7.36 10.86 -6.88
CA ILE A 180 8.21 9.67 -6.91
C ILE A 180 8.58 9.33 -8.35
N ASP A 181 9.75 8.74 -8.57
CA ASP A 181 10.37 8.37 -9.85
C ASP A 181 9.56 7.38 -10.70
N SER A 182 8.53 6.77 -10.14
CA SER A 182 7.55 5.97 -10.88
C SER A 182 6.64 6.81 -11.79
N LEU A 183 6.71 8.14 -11.69
CA LEU A 183 6.01 9.10 -12.52
C LEU A 183 6.98 9.78 -13.50
N PRO A 184 6.51 10.25 -14.68
CA PRO A 184 7.31 11.06 -15.57
C PRO A 184 7.86 12.28 -14.86
N ALA A 185 9.17 12.52 -15.01
CA ALA A 185 9.83 13.66 -14.42
C ALA A 185 9.39 14.98 -15.12
N LEU A 186 9.03 15.97 -14.31
CA LEU A 186 8.74 17.34 -14.73
C LEU A 186 9.53 18.28 -13.81
N ASP A 187 10.24 19.23 -14.39
CA ASP A 187 11.06 20.19 -13.64
C ASP A 187 10.22 20.96 -12.60
N GLU A 188 9.05 21.44 -12.99
CA GLU A 188 8.12 22.16 -12.12
C GLU A 188 7.75 21.36 -10.85
N ARG A 189 7.58 20.02 -10.97
CA ARG A 189 7.31 19.17 -9.82
C ARG A 189 8.55 19.02 -8.94
N ARG A 190 9.72 18.80 -9.55
CA ARG A 190 10.99 18.72 -8.82
C ARG A 190 11.23 19.99 -8.02
N ASP A 191 11.06 21.15 -8.67
CA ASP A 191 11.34 22.47 -8.08
C ASP A 191 10.35 22.83 -6.95
N SER A 192 9.18 22.16 -6.91
CA SER A 192 8.21 22.29 -5.81
C SER A 192 8.64 21.54 -4.54
N VAL A 193 9.59 20.59 -4.64
CA VAL A 193 10.05 19.79 -3.50
C VAL A 193 11.23 20.47 -2.83
N PRO A 194 11.24 20.72 -1.51
CA PRO A 194 12.40 21.30 -0.80
C PRO A 194 13.70 20.53 -1.00
N MET A 195 13.66 19.19 -1.10
CA MET A 195 14.85 18.37 -1.42
C MET A 195 15.29 18.47 -2.89
N GLN A 196 14.61 19.25 -3.74
CA GLN A 196 14.95 19.53 -5.14
C GLN A 196 15.13 18.27 -6.00
N ARG A 197 14.44 17.21 -5.69
CA ARG A 197 14.43 15.94 -6.45
C ARG A 197 13.14 15.16 -6.22
N TYR A 198 12.89 14.21 -7.10
CA TYR A 198 11.91 13.17 -6.84
C TYR A 198 12.46 12.21 -5.76
N GLY A 199 11.56 11.66 -4.94
CA GLY A 199 11.87 10.48 -4.16
C GLY A 199 11.97 9.25 -5.06
N THR A 200 12.64 8.19 -4.60
CA THR A 200 12.71 6.92 -5.33
C THR A 200 11.69 5.92 -4.81
N SER A 201 11.32 4.98 -5.65
CA SER A 201 10.47 3.85 -5.24
C SER A 201 11.10 3.05 -4.11
N GLU A 202 12.44 2.97 -4.06
CA GLU A 202 13.23 2.30 -3.02
C GLU A 202 13.17 3.05 -1.69
N GLU A 203 13.16 4.39 -1.68
CA GLU A 203 12.99 5.18 -0.44
C GLU A 203 11.61 4.93 0.19
N ILE A 204 10.56 4.83 -0.64
CA ILE A 204 9.23 4.44 -0.18
C ILE A 204 9.23 3.01 0.34
N ALA A 205 9.87 2.08 -0.38
CA ALA A 205 9.98 0.68 0.03
C ALA A 205 10.73 0.50 1.36
N ALA A 206 11.76 1.29 1.62
CA ALA A 206 12.48 1.28 2.90
C ALA A 206 11.56 1.67 4.06
N THR A 207 10.74 2.70 3.88
CA THR A 207 9.74 3.13 4.88
C THR A 207 8.66 2.06 5.09
N ILE A 208 8.18 1.44 4.01
CA ILE A 208 7.21 0.32 4.09
C ILE A 208 7.81 -0.84 4.89
N ALA A 209 9.05 -1.24 4.59
CA ALA A 209 9.74 -2.32 5.29
C ALA A 209 9.96 -2.00 6.77
N PHE A 210 10.33 -0.76 7.12
CA PHE A 210 10.40 -0.31 8.51
C PHE A 210 9.05 -0.45 9.21
N LEU A 211 7.95 0.06 8.61
CA LEU A 211 6.61 -0.05 9.20
C LEU A 211 6.12 -1.50 9.33
N ALA A 212 6.57 -2.40 8.46
CA ALA A 212 6.28 -3.84 8.53
C ALA A 212 7.15 -4.58 9.57
N SER A 213 8.23 -3.98 10.04
CA SER A 213 9.18 -4.58 10.97
C SER A 213 8.79 -4.42 12.45
N ASP A 214 9.50 -5.14 13.32
CA ASP A 214 9.39 -4.99 14.77
C ASP A 214 9.94 -3.64 15.27
N GLY A 215 10.77 -2.95 14.47
CA GLY A 215 11.23 -1.58 14.76
C GLY A 215 10.11 -0.55 14.84
N ALA A 216 8.96 -0.83 14.20
CA ALA A 216 7.78 0.01 14.25
C ALA A 216 6.68 -0.53 15.20
N ALA A 217 7.04 -1.37 16.19
CA ALA A 217 6.07 -2.07 17.04
C ALA A 217 5.10 -1.14 17.79
N TYR A 218 5.50 0.10 18.06
CA TYR A 218 4.64 1.09 18.76
C TYR A 218 4.06 2.15 17.83
N ILE A 219 4.11 1.94 16.49
CA ILE A 219 3.60 2.85 15.47
C ILE A 219 2.36 2.21 14.84
N THR A 220 1.17 2.80 15.08
CA THR A 220 -0.09 2.38 14.46
C THR A 220 -1.05 3.55 14.30
N GLY A 221 -1.92 3.51 13.32
CA GLY A 221 -2.91 4.55 13.03
C GLY A 221 -2.31 5.84 12.45
N GLN A 222 -1.09 5.79 11.89
CA GLN A 222 -0.36 6.96 11.43
C GLN A 222 -0.43 7.15 9.91
N ASN A 223 -0.38 8.43 9.53
CA ASN A 223 -0.12 8.90 8.16
C ASN A 223 1.31 9.42 8.12
N LEU A 224 2.24 8.64 7.58
CA LEU A 224 3.66 8.99 7.54
C LEU A 224 4.02 9.57 6.17
N ARG A 225 4.34 10.86 6.13
CA ARG A 225 4.80 11.54 4.91
C ARG A 225 6.21 11.11 4.54
N VAL A 226 6.40 10.83 3.26
CA VAL A 226 7.69 10.52 2.62
C VAL A 226 7.72 11.31 1.31
N ASP A 227 7.88 12.61 1.43
CA ASP A 227 7.56 13.57 0.37
C ASP A 227 8.67 14.62 0.10
N GLY A 228 9.84 14.50 0.75
CA GLY A 228 10.95 15.43 0.59
C GLY A 228 10.65 16.85 1.10
N GLY A 229 9.64 17.00 1.99
CA GLY A 229 9.19 18.27 2.54
C GLY A 229 8.19 19.00 1.64
N LEU A 230 7.55 18.31 0.69
CA LEU A 230 6.61 18.90 -0.27
C LEU A 230 5.40 19.54 0.42
N MET A 231 4.80 18.89 1.41
CA MET A 231 3.66 19.43 2.15
C MET A 231 4.12 20.43 3.21
N ARG A 232 3.38 21.53 3.35
CA ARG A 232 3.72 22.65 4.22
C ARG A 232 3.10 22.53 5.61
N SER A 233 2.03 21.76 5.75
CA SER A 233 1.37 21.49 7.04
C SER A 233 2.28 20.70 7.97
N VAL A 234 2.20 20.97 9.27
CA VAL A 234 2.93 20.27 10.34
C VAL A 234 1.99 19.36 11.12
#